data_71e174798edee147194c02c11310d4bb
#
_entry.id   71e174798edee147194c02c11310d4bb
#
_cell.length_a   1.000
_cell.length_b   1.000
_cell.length_c   1.000
_cell.angle_alpha   90.00
_cell.angle_beta   90.00
_cell.angle_gamma   90.00
#
_symmetry.space_group_name_H-M   'P 1'
#
loop_
_entity.id
_entity.type
_entity.pdbx_description
1 polymer ?
#
loop_
_entity_poly.entity_id
_entity_poly.type
_entity_poly.pdbx_seq_one_letter_code
_entity_poly.pdbx_strand_id
1 'polypeptide(L)'
;MLSNNKNHRVLVLGASLNPKRYAHKVALQLNRLAYDVVLVGHKPGIIDGLSIETYIPNKSYDTVTLYLGTKNQQQYHDQLLKLKPKRIIFNPGAENSVFQKLAILKDIEAFEACTLVMLSMGTF
;
A
#
# COMPACT_ATOMS: atom_id res chain seq x y z
N MET A 1 12.31 -17.42 15.30
CA MET A 1 11.57 -17.98 14.16
C MET A 1 11.26 -16.92 13.13
N LEU A 2 11.51 -17.21 11.88
CA LEU A 2 11.25 -16.27 10.81
C LEU A 2 9.79 -16.36 10.39
N SER A 3 9.16 -15.21 10.24
CA SER A 3 7.78 -15.16 9.77
C SER A 3 7.73 -15.40 8.27
N ASN A 4 6.59 -15.90 7.78
CA ASN A 4 6.34 -16.11 6.36
C ASN A 4 5.84 -14.84 5.68
N ASN A 5 6.52 -13.72 5.92
CA ASN A 5 6.12 -12.44 5.36
C ASN A 5 6.16 -12.42 3.83
N LYS A 6 6.98 -13.29 3.22
CA LYS A 6 7.04 -13.42 1.76
C LYS A 6 5.74 -13.89 1.14
N ASN A 7 4.87 -14.54 1.92
CA ASN A 7 3.55 -14.95 1.46
C ASN A 7 2.50 -13.85 1.58
N HIS A 8 2.91 -12.68 2.05
CA HIS A 8 2.05 -11.51 2.20
C HIS A 8 2.54 -10.44 1.23
N ARG A 9 1.78 -10.21 0.17
CA ARG A 9 2.11 -9.20 -0.83
C ARG A 9 1.47 -7.88 -0.48
N VAL A 10 2.30 -6.86 -0.39
CA VAL A 10 1.89 -5.50 -0.03
C VAL A 10 2.13 -4.57 -1.21
N LEU A 11 1.10 -3.87 -1.63
CA LEU A 11 1.21 -2.77 -2.60
C LEU A 11 1.33 -1.46 -1.84
N VAL A 12 2.44 -0.77 -2.00
CA VAL A 12 2.61 0.60 -1.51
C VAL A 12 2.22 1.54 -2.65
N LEU A 13 1.04 2.13 -2.55
CA LEU A 13 0.50 3.00 -3.61
C LEU A 13 0.69 4.46 -3.22
N GLY A 14 1.53 5.15 -3.96
CA GLY A 14 2.00 6.48 -3.65
C GLY A 14 3.44 6.48 -3.15
N ALA A 15 4.24 5.50 -3.61
CA ALA A 15 5.64 5.39 -3.24
C ALA A 15 6.42 6.62 -3.70
N SER A 16 7.40 7.05 -2.90
CA SER A 16 8.17 8.25 -3.15
C SER A 16 9.66 8.00 -2.89
N LEU A 17 10.50 8.62 -3.72
CA LEU A 17 11.95 8.62 -3.50
C LEU A 17 12.37 9.55 -2.36
N ASN A 18 11.48 10.42 -1.91
CA ASN A 18 11.76 11.33 -0.82
C ASN A 18 11.78 10.60 0.53
N PRO A 19 12.96 10.47 1.19
CA PRO A 19 13.07 9.71 2.42
C PRO A 19 12.31 10.32 3.61
N LYS A 20 11.83 11.56 3.48
CA LYS A 20 11.00 12.19 4.50
C LYS A 20 9.55 11.75 4.44
N ARG A 21 9.11 11.15 3.32
CA ARG A 21 7.74 10.69 3.17
C ARG A 21 7.52 9.37 3.90
N TYR A 22 6.36 9.25 4.53
CA TYR A 22 6.00 8.00 5.21
C TYR A 22 5.93 6.80 4.25
N ALA A 23 5.50 7.02 3.00
CA ALA A 23 5.49 5.96 2.00
C ALA A 23 6.89 5.38 1.77
N HIS A 24 7.92 6.23 1.78
CA HIS A 24 9.30 5.78 1.64
C HIS A 24 9.73 4.95 2.86
N LYS A 25 9.43 5.46 4.06
CA LYS A 25 9.78 4.78 5.31
C LYS A 25 9.11 3.42 5.42
N VAL A 26 7.85 3.33 5.02
CA VAL A 26 7.11 2.07 5.03
C VAL A 26 7.67 1.09 4.02
N ALA A 27 8.03 1.57 2.83
CA ALA A 27 8.65 0.71 1.81
C ALA A 27 9.93 0.06 2.35
N LEU A 28 10.79 0.86 3.00
CA LEU A 28 12.01 0.34 3.62
C LEU A 28 11.71 -0.69 4.70
N GLN A 29 10.77 -0.38 5.58
CA GLN A 29 10.46 -1.25 6.72
C GLN A 29 9.84 -2.57 6.26
N LEU A 30 8.91 -2.52 5.31
CA LEU A 30 8.29 -3.72 4.75
C LEU A 30 9.34 -4.62 4.07
N ASN A 31 10.26 -4.01 3.32
CA ASN A 31 11.29 -4.77 2.64
C ASN A 31 12.23 -5.43 3.65
N ARG A 32 12.62 -4.71 4.69
CA ARG A 32 13.49 -5.25 5.75
C ARG A 32 12.83 -6.38 6.52
N LEU A 33 11.51 -6.34 6.66
CA LEU A 33 10.74 -7.40 7.31
C LEU A 33 10.40 -8.54 6.34
N ALA A 34 10.95 -8.52 5.13
CA ALA A 34 10.84 -9.58 4.12
C ALA A 34 9.43 -9.80 3.57
N TYR A 35 8.56 -8.78 3.58
CA TYR A 35 7.31 -8.82 2.84
C TYR A 35 7.59 -8.82 1.34
N ASP A 36 6.64 -9.35 0.56
CA ASP A 36 6.66 -9.25 -0.90
C ASP A 36 6.11 -7.86 -1.26
N VAL A 37 6.99 -6.90 -1.53
CA VAL A 37 6.63 -5.49 -1.67
C VAL A 37 6.60 -5.10 -3.14
N VAL A 38 5.49 -4.49 -3.55
CA VAL A 38 5.34 -3.85 -4.86
C VAL A 38 5.16 -2.36 -4.63
N LEU A 39 6.02 -1.55 -5.27
CA LEU A 39 5.97 -0.10 -5.14
C LEU A 39 5.37 0.51 -6.40
N VAL A 40 4.38 1.38 -6.22
CA VAL A 40 3.79 2.13 -7.32
C VAL A 40 3.75 3.61 -6.94
N GLY A 41 4.26 4.45 -7.82
CA GLY A 41 4.33 5.87 -7.56
C GLY A 41 4.24 6.69 -8.84
N HIS A 42 4.25 7.99 -8.63
CA HIS A 42 4.16 8.97 -9.69
C HIS A 42 5.41 8.98 -10.60
N LYS A 43 6.57 8.73 -10.02
CA LYS A 43 7.84 8.73 -10.74
C LYS A 43 8.55 7.39 -10.54
N PRO A 44 9.17 6.84 -11.60
CA PRO A 44 9.99 5.64 -11.44
C PRO A 44 11.22 5.93 -10.60
N GLY A 45 11.78 4.88 -10.02
CA GLY A 45 12.98 4.96 -9.21
C GLY A 45 13.21 3.65 -8.49
N ILE A 46 14.17 3.65 -7.58
CA ILE A 46 14.53 2.46 -6.82
C ILE A 46 14.65 2.83 -5.34
N ILE A 47 13.98 2.06 -4.50
CA ILE A 47 14.10 2.16 -3.04
C ILE A 47 14.57 0.80 -2.53
N ASP A 48 15.77 0.75 -1.95
CA ASP A 48 16.30 -0.46 -1.31
C ASP A 48 16.25 -1.69 -2.24
N GLY A 49 16.58 -1.48 -3.52
CA GLY A 49 16.56 -2.52 -4.54
C GLY A 49 15.20 -2.80 -5.17
N LEU A 50 14.15 -2.15 -4.69
CA LEU A 50 12.80 -2.31 -5.23
C LEU A 50 12.50 -1.21 -6.24
N SER A 51 12.05 -1.60 -7.44
CA SER A 51 11.65 -0.64 -8.47
C SER A 51 10.31 -0.01 -8.14
N ILE A 52 10.20 1.31 -8.30
CA ILE A 52 8.91 1.99 -8.27
C ILE A 52 8.33 1.94 -9.69
N GLU A 53 7.19 1.27 -9.82
CA GLU A 53 6.45 1.21 -11.08
C GLU A 53 5.49 2.39 -11.18
N THR A 54 5.14 2.78 -12.39
CA THR A 54 4.15 3.86 -12.62
C THR A 54 2.76 3.32 -12.93
N TYR A 55 2.58 2.02 -12.81
CA TYR A 55 1.31 1.33 -12.98
C TYR A 55 1.21 0.22 -11.95
N ILE A 56 0.00 -0.24 -11.65
CA ILE A 56 -0.19 -1.35 -10.71
C ILE A 56 -0.04 -2.67 -11.46
N PRO A 57 1.00 -3.48 -11.16
CA PRO A 57 1.11 -4.80 -11.77
C PRO A 57 -0.11 -5.67 -11.46
N ASN A 58 -0.54 -6.44 -12.45
CA ASN A 58 -1.71 -7.31 -12.31
C ASN A 58 -1.33 -8.56 -11.52
N LYS A 59 -1.42 -8.47 -10.21
CA LYS A 59 -1.10 -9.53 -9.26
C LYS A 59 -2.17 -9.56 -8.18
N SER A 60 -2.20 -10.63 -7.39
CA SER A 60 -3.01 -10.64 -6.18
C SER A 60 -2.27 -9.92 -5.06
N TYR A 61 -2.99 -9.12 -4.30
CA TYR A 61 -2.43 -8.36 -3.19
C TYR A 61 -3.17 -8.68 -1.90
N ASP A 62 -2.42 -8.89 -0.83
CA ASP A 62 -3.00 -9.09 0.49
C ASP A 62 -3.35 -7.74 1.11
N THR A 63 -2.44 -6.79 1.01
CA THR A 63 -2.62 -5.45 1.57
C THR A 63 -2.26 -4.40 0.54
N VAL A 64 -3.11 -3.37 0.43
CA VAL A 64 -2.78 -2.12 -0.24
C VAL A 64 -2.64 -1.05 0.84
N THR A 65 -1.45 -0.46 0.94
CA THR A 65 -1.24 0.67 1.84
C THR A 65 -1.19 1.93 1.01
N LEU A 66 -2.18 2.80 1.22
CA LEU A 66 -2.51 3.91 0.34
C LEU A 66 -1.96 5.22 0.90
N TYR A 67 -1.18 5.91 0.08
CA TYR A 67 -0.51 7.17 0.44
C TYR A 67 -0.83 8.32 -0.51
N LEU A 68 -1.86 8.17 -1.34
CA LEU A 68 -2.30 9.23 -2.26
C LEU A 68 -3.49 9.96 -1.67
N GLY A 69 -3.53 11.27 -1.84
CA GLY A 69 -4.72 12.04 -1.48
C GLY A 69 -5.91 11.68 -2.39
N THR A 70 -7.11 12.09 -1.98
CA THR A 70 -8.37 11.72 -2.64
C THR A 70 -8.32 11.92 -4.15
N LYS A 71 -7.81 13.05 -4.61
CA LYS A 71 -7.77 13.37 -6.03
C LYS A 71 -6.85 12.43 -6.81
N ASN A 72 -5.66 12.17 -6.28
CA ASN A 72 -4.66 11.37 -6.99
C ASN A 72 -4.93 9.87 -6.91
N GLN A 73 -5.71 9.42 -5.95
CA GLN A 73 -6.04 8.01 -5.85
C GLN A 73 -7.19 7.59 -6.77
N GLN A 74 -7.98 8.54 -7.26
CA GLN A 74 -9.17 8.24 -8.09
C GLN A 74 -8.85 7.38 -9.31
N GLN A 75 -7.75 7.65 -9.98
CA GLN A 75 -7.34 6.93 -11.17
C GLN A 75 -7.12 5.43 -10.92
N TYR A 76 -6.93 5.03 -9.67
CA TYR A 76 -6.65 3.64 -9.31
C TYR A 76 -7.85 2.91 -8.73
N HIS A 77 -8.95 3.62 -8.42
CA HIS A 77 -10.07 3.03 -7.68
C HIS A 77 -10.68 1.82 -8.40
N ASP A 78 -10.98 1.95 -9.69
CA ASP A 78 -11.59 0.84 -10.43
C ASP A 78 -10.68 -0.38 -10.47
N GLN A 79 -9.39 -0.16 -10.69
CA GLN A 79 -8.43 -1.26 -10.73
C GLN A 79 -8.30 -1.93 -9.37
N LEU A 80 -8.25 -1.15 -8.28
CA LEU A 80 -8.17 -1.71 -6.94
C LEU A 80 -9.39 -2.56 -6.60
N LEU A 81 -10.59 -2.11 -6.99
CA LEU A 81 -11.79 -2.90 -6.77
C LEU A 81 -11.77 -4.20 -7.56
N LYS A 82 -11.26 -4.18 -8.79
CA LYS A 82 -11.15 -5.38 -9.62
C LYS A 82 -10.10 -6.36 -9.09
N LEU A 83 -8.98 -5.85 -8.61
CA LEU A 83 -7.92 -6.68 -8.02
C LEU A 83 -8.36 -7.32 -6.72
N LYS A 84 -9.28 -6.68 -6.04
CA LYS A 84 -9.88 -7.17 -4.80
C LYS A 84 -8.82 -7.63 -3.78
N PRO A 85 -7.95 -6.72 -3.32
CA PRO A 85 -7.01 -7.06 -2.25
C PRO A 85 -7.78 -7.49 -1.01
N LYS A 86 -7.13 -8.18 -0.10
CA LYS A 86 -7.79 -8.60 1.14
C LYS A 86 -8.11 -7.39 2.02
N ARG A 87 -7.23 -6.37 2.02
CA ARG A 87 -7.49 -5.15 2.79
C ARG A 87 -6.83 -3.94 2.14
N ILE A 88 -7.41 -2.77 2.42
CA ILE A 88 -6.84 -1.48 2.04
C ILE A 88 -6.70 -0.63 3.30
N ILE A 89 -5.51 -0.11 3.53
CA ILE A 89 -5.21 0.78 4.65
C ILE A 89 -5.12 2.21 4.11
N PHE A 90 -5.99 3.08 4.60
CA PHE A 90 -5.97 4.50 4.27
C PHE A 90 -5.10 5.22 5.30
N ASN A 91 -3.87 5.54 4.93
CA ASN A 91 -2.94 6.22 5.83
C ASN A 91 -3.35 7.69 6.02
N PRO A 92 -2.83 8.37 7.07
CA PRO A 92 -3.14 9.79 7.28
C PRO A 92 -2.84 10.61 6.03
N GLY A 93 -3.83 11.37 5.57
CA GLY A 93 -3.77 12.14 4.32
C GLY A 93 -4.37 11.43 3.12
N ALA A 94 -4.65 10.14 3.22
CA ALA A 94 -5.24 9.34 2.14
C ALA A 94 -6.70 8.99 2.40
N GLU A 95 -7.29 9.50 3.45
CA GLU A 95 -8.67 9.19 3.82
C GLU A 95 -9.64 9.49 2.68
N ASN A 96 -10.52 8.54 2.40
CA ASN A 96 -11.52 8.66 1.35
C ASN A 96 -12.73 7.82 1.74
N SER A 97 -13.70 8.44 2.43
CA SER A 97 -14.83 7.71 2.97
C SER A 97 -15.70 7.10 1.87
N VAL A 98 -15.80 7.73 0.70
CA VAL A 98 -16.59 7.21 -0.41
C VAL A 98 -15.97 5.93 -0.94
N PHE A 99 -14.67 5.95 -1.25
CA PHE A 99 -13.98 4.77 -1.75
C PHE A 99 -13.91 3.66 -0.70
N GLN A 100 -13.72 4.02 0.57
CA GLN A 100 -13.71 3.05 1.66
C GLN A 100 -15.02 2.25 1.71
N LYS A 101 -16.15 2.95 1.57
CA LYS A 101 -17.47 2.29 1.55
C LYS A 101 -17.63 1.37 0.34
N LEU A 102 -17.16 1.81 -0.82
CA LEU A 102 -17.22 0.99 -2.04
C LEU A 102 -16.38 -0.28 -1.87
N ALA A 103 -15.21 -0.18 -1.26
CA ALA A 103 -14.35 -1.33 -1.01
C ALA A 103 -15.04 -2.32 -0.07
N ILE A 104 -15.62 -1.83 1.02
CA ILE A 104 -16.36 -2.67 1.97
C ILE A 104 -17.51 -3.39 1.30
N LEU A 105 -18.24 -2.71 0.41
CA LEU A 105 -19.33 -3.33 -0.34
C LEU A 105 -18.84 -4.44 -1.28
N LYS A 106 -17.58 -4.45 -1.63
CA LYS A 106 -16.95 -5.49 -2.44
C LYS A 106 -16.23 -6.54 -1.60
N ASP A 107 -16.53 -6.59 -0.31
CA ASP A 107 -15.93 -7.54 0.64
C ASP A 107 -14.42 -7.35 0.81
N ILE A 108 -13.95 -6.12 0.66
CA ILE A 108 -12.57 -5.76 0.95
C ILE A 108 -12.55 -5.10 2.32
N GLU A 109 -11.71 -5.58 3.22
CA GLU A 109 -11.48 -4.90 4.50
C GLU A 109 -10.83 -3.54 4.22
N ALA A 110 -11.41 -2.46 4.71
CA ALA A 110 -10.92 -1.11 4.41
C ALA A 110 -11.05 -0.23 5.65
N PHE A 111 -9.93 0.33 6.10
CA PHE A 111 -9.91 1.12 7.34
C PHE A 111 -8.82 2.18 7.29
N GLU A 112 -8.97 3.19 8.15
CA GLU A 112 -7.99 4.26 8.33
C GLU A 112 -7.02 3.89 9.43
N ALA A 113 -5.72 3.94 9.11
CA ALA A 113 -4.67 3.66 10.08
C ALA A 113 -3.32 4.17 9.55
N CYS A 114 -2.33 4.21 10.41
CA CYS A 114 -0.95 4.51 10.02
C CYS A 114 -0.18 3.20 9.92
N THR A 115 0.16 2.80 8.71
CA THR A 115 0.86 1.53 8.47
C THR A 115 2.20 1.47 9.20
N LEU A 116 2.95 2.57 9.23
CA LEU A 116 4.24 2.59 9.93
C LEU A 116 4.07 2.32 11.42
N VAL A 117 3.03 2.89 12.04
CA VAL A 117 2.71 2.62 13.45
C VAL A 117 2.32 1.16 13.64
N MET A 118 1.48 0.62 12.75
CA MET A 118 1.08 -0.79 12.81
C MET A 118 2.30 -1.71 12.77
N LEU A 119 3.26 -1.42 11.89
CA LEU A 119 4.48 -2.21 11.80
C LEU A 119 5.31 -2.12 13.09
N SER A 120 5.43 -0.93 13.67
CA SER A 120 6.19 -0.74 14.90
C SER A 120 5.55 -1.42 16.10
N MET A 121 4.22 -1.56 16.09
CA MET A 121 3.46 -2.18 17.18
C MET A 121 3.19 -3.67 16.96
N GLY A 122 3.60 -4.22 15.81
CA GLY A 122 3.34 -5.61 15.49
C GLY A 122 1.88 -5.92 15.16
N THR A 123 1.12 -4.91 14.73
CA THR A 123 -0.32 -5.07 14.41
C THR A 123 -0.63 -5.04 12.92
N PHE A 124 0.39 -4.96 12.11
CA PHE A 124 0.21 -4.91 10.64
C PHE A 124 -0.37 -6.21 10.07
#